data_d54d86fe0e1a1c3790764f0f28a739f7
#
_entry.id   d54d86fe0e1a1c3790764f0f28a739f7
#
_cell.length_a   1.000
_cell.length_b   1.000
_cell.length_c   1.000
_cell.angle_alpha   90.00
_cell.angle_beta   90.00
_cell.angle_gamma   90.00
#
_symmetry.space_group_name_H-M   'P 1'
#
loop_
_entity.id
_entity.type
_entity.pdbx_description
1 polymer ?
#
loop_
_entity_poly.entity_id
_entity_poly.type
_entity_poly.pdbx_seq_one_letter_code
_entity_poly.pdbx_strand_id
1 'polypeptide(L)'
;KTEWLPRLAGGEALLVMAHHEKGARYDLLKCQSTAKQVGGAWQVSGHKSLVPAGDHAHGFLVPATVNGQQALFLVPRSAATVTAQAYLAQDGSRMSELHLKDAPAQLISLDGLAALQLAVDVGATSLCAEAVGLMEKTLAITVEYLNTRKQFGVAIASFQALRHRVADMKMQLELGRSMSYYA
;
A
#
# COMPACT_ATOMS: atom_id res chain seq x y z
N LYS A 1 -17.76 8.35 -10.35
CA LYS A 1 -17.92 6.88 -10.20
C LYS A 1 -18.16 6.22 -11.57
N THR A 2 -19.09 6.72 -12.36
CA THR A 2 -19.50 6.12 -13.67
C THR A 2 -18.37 6.05 -14.71
N GLU A 3 -17.39 6.94 -14.65
CA GLU A 3 -16.23 6.96 -15.56
C GLU A 3 -15.13 5.98 -15.14
N TRP A 4 -14.74 5.99 -13.86
CA TRP A 4 -13.57 5.28 -13.38
C TRP A 4 -13.84 3.82 -12.98
N LEU A 5 -14.97 3.53 -12.34
CA LEU A 5 -15.22 2.18 -11.82
C LEU A 5 -15.24 1.10 -12.91
N PRO A 6 -15.89 1.30 -14.09
CA PRO A 6 -15.83 0.31 -15.16
C PRO A 6 -14.42 0.08 -15.68
N ARG A 7 -13.63 1.14 -15.84
CA ARG A 7 -12.25 1.07 -16.34
C ARG A 7 -11.31 0.39 -15.35
N LEU A 8 -11.52 0.60 -14.04
CA LEU A 8 -10.79 -0.11 -12.99
C LEU A 8 -11.13 -1.61 -12.99
N ALA A 9 -12.43 -1.94 -13.07
CA ALA A 9 -12.89 -3.33 -13.12
C ALA A 9 -12.42 -4.06 -14.38
N GLY A 10 -12.35 -3.35 -15.53
CA GLY A 10 -11.84 -3.88 -16.79
C GLY A 10 -10.33 -3.94 -16.91
N GLY A 11 -9.57 -3.42 -15.90
CA GLY A 11 -8.10 -3.35 -15.96
C GLY A 11 -7.56 -2.26 -16.92
N GLU A 12 -8.41 -1.37 -17.40
CA GLU A 12 -8.06 -0.30 -18.36
C GLU A 12 -7.47 0.94 -17.68
N ALA A 13 -7.63 1.05 -16.37
CA ALA A 13 -7.11 2.16 -15.59
C ALA A 13 -6.54 1.68 -14.26
N LEU A 14 -5.58 2.44 -13.74
CA LEU A 14 -4.99 2.27 -12.42
C LEU A 14 -5.13 3.57 -11.65
N LEU A 15 -5.82 3.54 -10.52
CA LEU A 15 -5.82 4.61 -9.53
C LEU A 15 -5.02 4.15 -8.31
N VAL A 16 -4.15 5.01 -7.80
CA VAL A 16 -3.33 4.71 -6.64
C VAL A 16 -3.54 5.73 -5.53
N MET A 17 -3.48 5.28 -4.29
CA MET A 17 -3.56 6.15 -3.13
C MET A 17 -2.20 6.84 -2.90
N ALA A 18 -2.19 8.16 -2.95
CA ALA A 18 -1.03 8.99 -2.69
C ALA A 18 -1.23 9.76 -1.38
N HIS A 19 -1.11 9.07 -0.23
CA HIS A 19 -1.39 9.68 1.08
C HIS A 19 -0.13 10.01 1.87
N HIS A 20 0.95 9.26 1.67
CA HIS A 20 2.19 9.44 2.41
C HIS A 20 2.85 10.79 2.14
N GLU A 21 3.28 11.46 3.21
CA GLU A 21 4.08 12.69 3.14
C GLU A 21 5.34 12.56 3.98
N LYS A 22 6.41 13.23 3.55
CA LYS A 22 7.68 13.22 4.26
C LYS A 22 7.50 13.83 5.67
N GLY A 23 7.85 13.05 6.69
CA GLY A 23 7.67 13.45 8.09
C GLY A 23 6.32 13.10 8.73
N ALA A 24 5.32 12.66 7.96
CA ALA A 24 4.05 12.18 8.52
C ALA A 24 4.14 10.73 9.05
N ARG A 25 5.01 9.89 8.44
CA ARG A 25 5.09 8.46 8.74
C ARG A 25 3.71 7.79 8.65
N TYR A 26 3.26 7.20 9.77
CA TYR A 26 1.97 6.48 9.87
C TYR A 26 0.82 7.35 10.40
N ASP A 27 1.07 8.64 10.64
CA ASP A 27 0.07 9.56 11.18
C ASP A 27 -0.80 10.11 10.05
N LEU A 28 -2.00 9.55 9.91
CA LEU A 28 -2.96 9.93 8.87
C LEU A 28 -3.56 11.34 9.08
N LEU A 29 -3.42 11.91 10.29
CA LEU A 29 -3.88 13.26 10.59
C LEU A 29 -2.92 14.32 10.01
N LYS A 30 -1.67 13.97 9.76
CA LYS A 30 -0.68 14.90 9.20
C LYS A 30 -0.79 14.95 7.69
N CYS A 31 -1.38 16.03 7.17
CA CYS A 31 -1.50 16.32 5.75
C CYS A 31 -1.05 17.76 5.49
N GLN A 32 0.09 17.93 4.84
CA GLN A 32 0.65 19.22 4.45
C GLN A 32 0.18 19.67 3.08
N SER A 33 -0.24 18.73 2.23
CA SER A 33 -0.84 19.06 0.93
C SER A 33 -2.10 19.86 1.12
N THR A 34 -2.32 20.85 0.27
CA THR A 34 -3.45 21.78 0.35
C THR A 34 -4.28 21.74 -0.93
N ALA A 35 -5.57 22.01 -0.80
CA ALA A 35 -6.45 22.19 -1.93
C ALA A 35 -7.21 23.51 -1.82
N LYS A 36 -7.40 24.17 -2.95
CA LYS A 36 -8.15 25.42 -3.07
C LYS A 36 -9.08 25.38 -4.27
N GLN A 37 -10.15 26.17 -4.23
CA GLN A 37 -11.05 26.33 -5.37
C GLN A 37 -10.72 27.63 -6.09
N VAL A 38 -10.46 27.54 -7.40
CA VAL A 38 -10.16 28.69 -8.27
C VAL A 38 -11.10 28.63 -9.46
N GLY A 39 -11.94 29.67 -9.63
CA GLY A 39 -12.90 29.71 -10.73
C GLY A 39 -13.90 28.54 -10.75
N GLY A 40 -14.24 27.99 -9.59
CA GLY A 40 -15.13 26.83 -9.45
C GLY A 40 -14.45 25.45 -9.61
N ALA A 41 -13.17 25.40 -10.04
CA ALA A 41 -12.40 24.18 -10.18
C ALA A 41 -11.46 23.98 -8.98
N TRP A 42 -11.24 22.72 -8.57
CA TRP A 42 -10.30 22.37 -7.51
C TRP A 42 -8.88 22.26 -8.04
N GLN A 43 -7.94 22.76 -7.24
CA GLN A 43 -6.51 22.62 -7.47
C GLN A 43 -5.84 22.10 -6.22
N VAL A 44 -4.95 21.11 -6.36
CA VAL A 44 -4.19 20.50 -5.27
C VAL A 44 -2.72 20.83 -5.43
N SER A 45 -2.07 21.22 -4.34
CA SER A 45 -0.63 21.45 -4.27
C SER A 45 -0.04 20.68 -3.08
N GLY A 46 1.11 20.04 -3.30
CA GLY A 46 1.82 19.30 -2.26
C GLY A 46 2.82 18.32 -2.82
N HIS A 47 3.40 17.55 -1.90
CA HIS A 47 4.37 16.50 -2.21
C HIS A 47 3.97 15.22 -1.49
N LYS A 48 3.78 14.13 -2.25
CA LYS A 48 3.51 12.79 -1.72
C LYS A 48 4.69 11.88 -2.01
N SER A 49 5.05 11.08 -1.03
CA SER A 49 6.16 10.13 -1.12
C SER A 49 5.65 8.69 -1.04
N LEU A 50 6.48 7.74 -1.45
CA LEU A 50 6.17 6.31 -1.40
C LEU A 50 4.85 5.96 -2.11
N VAL A 51 4.56 6.61 -3.24
CA VAL A 51 3.33 6.35 -4.01
C VAL A 51 3.49 5.07 -4.81
N PRO A 52 2.75 3.98 -4.48
CA PRO A 52 2.90 2.69 -5.16
C PRO A 52 2.54 2.81 -6.64
N ALA A 53 3.38 2.27 -7.53
CA ALA A 53 3.16 2.26 -8.98
C ALA A 53 2.77 3.64 -9.58
N GLY A 54 3.20 4.73 -8.95
CA GLY A 54 2.79 6.08 -9.35
C GLY A 54 3.21 6.47 -10.76
N ASP A 55 4.25 5.84 -11.30
CA ASP A 55 4.71 6.02 -12.69
C ASP A 55 3.81 5.31 -13.73
N HIS A 56 3.01 4.34 -13.32
CA HIS A 56 2.03 3.65 -14.16
C HIS A 56 0.58 4.08 -13.90
N ALA A 57 0.33 4.82 -12.81
CA ALA A 57 -1.00 5.29 -12.46
C ALA A 57 -1.60 6.18 -13.54
N HIS A 58 -2.90 6.07 -13.78
CA HIS A 58 -3.69 6.96 -14.62
C HIS A 58 -4.20 8.16 -13.84
N GLY A 59 -4.31 8.02 -12.51
CA GLY A 59 -4.69 9.06 -11.59
C GLY A 59 -4.34 8.71 -10.15
N PHE A 60 -4.38 9.73 -9.31
CA PHE A 60 -4.00 9.66 -7.91
C PHE A 60 -5.19 10.03 -7.02
N LEU A 61 -5.44 9.23 -5.99
CA LEU A 61 -6.32 9.58 -4.88
C LEU A 61 -5.46 10.31 -3.84
N VAL A 62 -5.66 11.60 -3.70
CA VAL A 62 -4.80 12.49 -2.93
C VAL A 62 -5.57 13.12 -1.78
N PRO A 63 -5.26 12.82 -0.51
CA PRO A 63 -5.71 13.62 0.62
C PRO A 63 -5.05 15.00 0.58
N ALA A 64 -5.84 16.05 0.75
CA ALA A 64 -5.35 17.42 0.87
C ALA A 64 -6.24 18.23 1.82
N THR A 65 -5.67 19.24 2.48
CA THR A 65 -6.35 20.07 3.46
C THR A 65 -7.11 21.20 2.78
N VAL A 66 -8.39 21.32 3.13
CA VAL A 66 -9.27 22.43 2.76
C VAL A 66 -9.80 23.05 4.05
N ASN A 67 -9.53 24.32 4.30
CA ASN A 67 -9.99 25.03 5.50
C ASN A 67 -9.71 24.28 6.82
N GLY A 68 -8.55 23.63 6.91
CA GLY A 68 -8.13 22.88 8.11
C GLY A 68 -8.69 21.45 8.23
N GLN A 69 -9.49 20.98 7.27
CA GLN A 69 -10.02 19.61 7.23
C GLN A 69 -9.45 18.85 6.03
N GLN A 70 -9.21 17.56 6.20
CA GLN A 70 -8.76 16.73 5.09
C GLN A 70 -9.94 16.33 4.21
N ALA A 71 -9.79 16.59 2.91
CA ALA A 71 -10.66 16.12 1.85
C ALA A 71 -9.89 15.18 0.91
N LEU A 72 -10.59 14.33 0.19
CA LEU A 72 -10.01 13.39 -0.78
C LEU A 72 -10.28 13.88 -2.19
N PHE A 73 -9.23 13.93 -3.00
CA PHE A 73 -9.28 14.39 -4.38
C PHE A 73 -8.79 13.31 -5.34
N LEU A 74 -9.37 13.29 -6.54
CA LEU A 74 -8.83 12.58 -7.70
C LEU A 74 -8.04 13.57 -8.56
N VAL A 75 -6.76 13.30 -8.76
CA VAL A 75 -5.84 14.09 -9.58
C VAL A 75 -5.43 13.25 -10.80
N PRO A 76 -5.76 13.67 -12.04
CA PRO A 76 -5.31 12.98 -13.24
C PRO A 76 -3.79 13.09 -13.41
N ARG A 77 -3.13 11.98 -13.75
CA ARG A 77 -1.69 12.01 -14.05
C ARG A 77 -1.33 12.83 -15.27
N SER A 78 -2.21 12.91 -16.25
CA SER A 78 -1.97 13.61 -17.53
C SER A 78 -1.85 15.12 -17.40
N ALA A 79 -2.14 15.71 -16.23
CA ALA A 79 -2.00 17.14 -16.02
C ALA A 79 -0.52 17.55 -16.02
N ALA A 80 -0.17 18.61 -16.76
CA ALA A 80 1.21 19.11 -16.89
C ALA A 80 1.83 19.56 -15.55
N THR A 81 1.01 19.82 -14.55
CA THR A 81 1.38 20.25 -13.19
C THR A 81 1.58 19.09 -12.22
N VAL A 82 1.55 17.85 -12.72
CA VAL A 82 1.77 16.61 -11.97
C VAL A 82 3.07 15.97 -12.42
N THR A 83 3.99 15.79 -11.51
CA THR A 83 5.26 15.10 -11.77
C THR A 83 5.37 13.88 -10.86
N ALA A 84 5.52 12.70 -11.45
CA ALA A 84 5.77 11.45 -10.74
C ALA A 84 7.18 10.95 -11.06
N GLN A 85 8.08 11.01 -10.09
CA GLN A 85 9.45 10.53 -10.21
C GLN A 85 9.56 9.11 -9.67
N ALA A 86 9.73 8.14 -10.55
CA ALA A 86 9.79 6.73 -10.20
C ALA A 86 11.13 6.32 -9.59
N TYR A 87 11.08 5.35 -8.68
CA TYR A 87 12.22 4.61 -8.16
C TYR A 87 11.81 3.19 -7.74
N LEU A 88 12.79 2.33 -7.50
CA LEU A 88 12.56 0.97 -7.00
C LEU A 88 12.77 0.95 -5.48
N ALA A 89 11.85 0.31 -4.77
CA ALA A 89 12.01 -0.01 -3.37
C ALA A 89 12.95 -1.22 -3.19
N GLN A 90 13.32 -1.54 -1.97
CA GLN A 90 14.28 -2.60 -1.65
C GLN A 90 13.81 -4.00 -2.13
N ASP A 91 12.51 -4.23 -2.14
CA ASP A 91 11.87 -5.46 -2.62
C ASP A 91 11.66 -5.50 -4.15
N GLY A 92 12.12 -4.46 -4.86
CA GLY A 92 11.94 -4.30 -6.30
C GLY A 92 10.58 -3.73 -6.69
N SER A 93 9.70 -3.41 -5.75
CA SER A 93 8.43 -2.75 -6.06
C SER A 93 8.66 -1.32 -6.57
N ARG A 94 7.76 -0.88 -7.47
CA ARG A 94 7.85 0.47 -8.05
C ARG A 94 7.13 1.46 -7.17
N MET A 95 7.84 2.52 -6.80
CA MET A 95 7.35 3.65 -6.02
C MET A 95 7.58 4.95 -6.76
N SER A 96 6.94 6.02 -6.34
CA SER A 96 7.17 7.36 -6.89
C SER A 96 7.10 8.44 -5.83
N GLU A 97 7.91 9.49 -6.04
CA GLU A 97 7.68 10.81 -5.45
C GLU A 97 6.71 11.57 -6.36
N LEU A 98 5.63 12.09 -5.80
CA LEU A 98 4.59 12.81 -6.53
C LEU A 98 4.60 14.29 -6.14
N HIS A 99 4.90 15.15 -7.08
CA HIS A 99 4.85 16.61 -6.92
C HIS A 99 3.63 17.18 -7.62
N LEU A 100 2.84 17.95 -6.91
CA LEU A 100 1.62 18.59 -7.36
C LEU A 100 1.77 20.11 -7.21
N LYS A 101 1.57 20.84 -8.29
CA LYS A 101 1.64 22.31 -8.28
C LYS A 101 0.39 22.87 -8.93
N ASP A 102 -0.59 23.26 -8.10
CA ASP A 102 -1.92 23.71 -8.54
C ASP A 102 -2.55 22.70 -9.53
N ALA A 103 -2.38 21.41 -9.24
CA ALA A 103 -2.83 20.32 -10.10
C ALA A 103 -4.36 20.28 -10.13
N PRO A 104 -4.97 20.24 -11.34
CA PRO A 104 -6.42 20.14 -11.46
C PRO A 104 -6.90 18.86 -10.80
N ALA A 105 -7.98 18.97 -10.02
CA ALA A 105 -8.47 17.88 -9.20
C ALA A 105 -9.99 17.84 -9.18
N GLN A 106 -10.53 16.65 -8.98
CA GLN A 106 -11.94 16.41 -8.71
C GLN A 106 -12.12 16.05 -7.24
N LEU A 107 -13.01 16.75 -6.53
CA LEU A 107 -13.38 16.39 -5.16
C LEU A 107 -14.13 15.06 -5.15
N ILE A 108 -13.66 14.11 -4.35
CA ILE A 108 -14.28 12.81 -4.15
C ILE A 108 -15.08 12.80 -2.85
N SER A 109 -14.48 13.30 -1.75
CA SER A 109 -15.12 13.38 -0.44
C SER A 109 -14.59 14.57 0.36
N LEU A 110 -15.46 15.28 1.04
CA LEU A 110 -15.07 16.30 2.04
C LEU A 110 -14.60 15.63 3.34
N ASP A 111 -15.09 14.44 3.66
CA ASP A 111 -14.57 13.60 4.74
C ASP A 111 -13.46 12.68 4.17
N GLY A 112 -12.33 13.29 3.89
CA GLY A 112 -11.18 12.60 3.32
C GLY A 112 -10.47 11.71 4.32
N LEU A 113 -10.50 12.07 5.61
CA LEU A 113 -9.85 11.29 6.67
C LEU A 113 -10.54 9.94 6.86
N ALA A 114 -11.88 9.91 6.95
CA ALA A 114 -12.63 8.66 7.08
C ALA A 114 -12.45 7.76 5.85
N ALA A 115 -12.44 8.33 4.64
CA ALA A 115 -12.17 7.59 3.42
C ALA A 115 -10.75 7.01 3.39
N LEU A 116 -9.76 7.79 3.86
CA LEU A 116 -8.36 7.35 3.96
C LEU A 116 -8.20 6.24 5.00
N GLN A 117 -8.81 6.41 6.18
CA GLN A 117 -8.78 5.40 7.25
C GLN A 117 -9.31 4.05 6.74
N LEU A 118 -10.49 4.06 6.11
CA LEU A 118 -11.07 2.85 5.53
C LEU A 118 -10.13 2.20 4.50
N ALA A 119 -9.51 3.00 3.63
CA ALA A 119 -8.59 2.47 2.62
C ALA A 119 -7.33 1.84 3.26
N VAL A 120 -6.81 2.46 4.33
CA VAL A 120 -5.65 1.94 5.07
C VAL A 120 -6.01 0.66 5.83
N ASP A 121 -7.18 0.60 6.45
CA ASP A 121 -7.64 -0.58 7.19
C ASP A 121 -7.84 -1.79 6.24
N VAL A 122 -8.46 -1.58 5.08
CA VAL A 122 -8.58 -2.62 4.03
C VAL A 122 -7.20 -3.06 3.52
N GLY A 123 -6.30 -2.10 3.31
CA GLY A 123 -4.92 -2.39 2.90
C GLY A 123 -4.16 -3.19 3.95
N ALA A 124 -4.24 -2.81 5.22
CA ALA A 124 -3.61 -3.52 6.33
C ALA A 124 -4.13 -4.96 6.48
N THR A 125 -5.44 -5.16 6.41
CA THR A 125 -6.06 -6.50 6.44
C THR A 125 -5.57 -7.36 5.27
N SER A 126 -5.47 -6.79 4.08
CA SER A 126 -4.95 -7.49 2.89
C SER A 126 -3.48 -7.92 3.08
N LEU A 127 -2.64 -7.04 3.64
CA LEU A 127 -1.25 -7.35 3.95
C LEU A 127 -1.11 -8.42 5.04
N CYS A 128 -2.01 -8.47 6.01
CA CYS A 128 -2.05 -9.55 7.00
C CYS A 128 -2.31 -10.91 6.34
N ALA A 129 -3.25 -10.96 5.39
CA ALA A 129 -3.54 -12.19 4.62
C ALA A 129 -2.35 -12.61 3.75
N GLU A 130 -1.69 -11.67 3.08
CA GLU A 130 -0.46 -11.91 2.30
C GLU A 130 0.66 -12.47 3.19
N ALA A 131 0.89 -11.88 4.37
CA ALA A 131 1.89 -12.34 5.32
C ALA A 131 1.65 -13.78 5.77
N VAL A 132 0.41 -14.19 5.99
CA VAL A 132 0.05 -15.60 6.30
C VAL A 132 0.45 -16.52 5.14
N GLY A 133 0.17 -16.14 3.90
CA GLY A 133 0.58 -16.91 2.72
C GLY A 133 2.10 -17.05 2.60
N LEU A 134 2.85 -15.98 2.85
CA LEU A 134 4.31 -15.99 2.88
C LEU A 134 4.87 -16.91 3.98
N MET A 135 4.32 -16.84 5.19
CA MET A 135 4.71 -17.72 6.29
C MET A 135 4.44 -19.19 5.96
N GLU A 136 3.29 -19.51 5.36
CA GLU A 136 2.95 -20.88 4.94
C GLU A 136 3.93 -21.41 3.89
N LYS A 137 4.23 -20.62 2.88
CA LYS A 137 5.19 -21.00 1.84
C LYS A 137 6.60 -21.17 2.41
N THR A 138 7.03 -20.26 3.30
CA THR A 138 8.33 -20.34 3.98
C THR A 138 8.45 -21.62 4.79
N LEU A 139 7.41 -21.97 5.56
CA LEU A 139 7.38 -23.20 6.35
C LEU A 139 7.47 -24.44 5.43
N ALA A 140 6.70 -24.48 4.35
CA ALA A 140 6.71 -25.60 3.41
C ALA A 140 8.11 -25.83 2.79
N ILE A 141 8.76 -24.76 2.30
CA ILE A 141 10.12 -24.82 1.73
C ILE A 141 11.12 -25.25 2.80
N THR A 142 10.99 -24.75 4.03
CA THR A 142 11.87 -25.12 5.14
C THR A 142 11.77 -26.61 5.44
N VAL A 143 10.55 -27.14 5.57
CA VAL A 143 10.33 -28.57 5.84
C VAL A 143 10.89 -29.46 4.72
N GLU A 144 10.65 -29.08 3.45
CA GLU A 144 11.20 -29.78 2.30
C GLU A 144 12.74 -29.81 2.35
N TYR A 145 13.36 -28.65 2.57
CA TYR A 145 14.81 -28.54 2.67
C TYR A 145 15.39 -29.39 3.81
N LEU A 146 14.79 -29.36 5.00
CA LEU A 146 15.23 -30.16 6.15
C LEU A 146 15.19 -31.66 5.87
N ASN A 147 14.24 -32.15 5.08
CA ASN A 147 14.11 -33.56 4.71
C ASN A 147 15.08 -33.98 3.60
N THR A 148 15.48 -33.06 2.71
CA THR A 148 16.35 -33.33 1.58
C THR A 148 17.83 -33.13 1.90
N ARG A 149 18.16 -32.12 2.69
CA ARG A 149 19.55 -31.80 3.05
C ARG A 149 20.12 -32.83 4.02
N LYS A 150 21.28 -33.39 3.69
CA LYS A 150 22.01 -34.32 4.56
C LYS A 150 23.26 -33.68 5.15
N GLN A 151 23.49 -33.88 6.42
CA GLN A 151 24.73 -33.58 7.15
C GLN A 151 24.95 -34.67 8.20
N PHE A 152 26.21 -34.96 8.53
CA PHE A 152 26.59 -36.03 9.47
C PHE A 152 25.96 -37.40 9.13
N GLY A 153 25.78 -37.67 7.82
CA GLY A 153 25.26 -38.95 7.31
C GLY A 153 23.73 -39.11 7.34
N VAL A 154 22.99 -38.14 7.86
CA VAL A 154 21.52 -38.17 7.99
C VAL A 154 20.86 -36.92 7.43
N ALA A 155 19.54 -36.99 7.14
CA ALA A 155 18.77 -35.79 6.85
C ALA A 155 18.75 -34.87 8.08
N ILE A 156 18.92 -33.56 7.85
CA ILE A 156 18.99 -32.62 8.98
C ILE A 156 17.65 -32.50 9.73
N ALA A 157 16.54 -32.94 9.12
CA ALA A 157 15.25 -33.10 9.81
C ALA A 157 15.30 -34.10 11.00
N SER A 158 16.34 -34.95 11.10
CA SER A 158 16.51 -35.85 12.24
C SER A 158 16.93 -35.12 13.53
N PHE A 159 17.50 -33.92 13.42
CA PHE A 159 17.96 -33.14 14.58
C PHE A 159 16.79 -32.48 15.32
N GLN A 160 16.63 -32.83 16.58
CA GLN A 160 15.51 -32.37 17.42
C GLN A 160 15.43 -30.86 17.52
N ALA A 161 16.58 -30.18 17.60
CA ALA A 161 16.63 -28.70 17.66
C ALA A 161 15.95 -28.04 16.45
N LEU A 162 16.08 -28.61 15.24
CA LEU A 162 15.42 -28.09 14.04
C LEU A 162 13.92 -28.41 14.02
N ARG A 163 13.55 -29.61 14.51
CA ARG A 163 12.13 -29.98 14.66
C ARG A 163 11.37 -29.04 15.60
N HIS A 164 11.98 -28.64 16.73
CA HIS A 164 11.38 -27.65 17.63
C HIS A 164 11.16 -26.32 16.95
N ARG A 165 12.14 -25.83 16.18
CA ARG A 165 12.00 -24.59 15.41
C ARG A 165 10.87 -24.65 14.38
N VAL A 166 10.72 -25.77 13.68
CA VAL A 166 9.62 -25.96 12.73
C VAL A 166 8.26 -26.00 13.45
N ALA A 167 8.19 -26.61 14.62
CA ALA A 167 6.98 -26.61 15.45
C ALA A 167 6.61 -25.19 15.90
N ASP A 168 7.59 -24.38 16.34
CA ASP A 168 7.39 -22.96 16.69
C ASP A 168 6.91 -22.15 15.47
N MET A 169 7.52 -22.36 14.30
CA MET A 169 7.09 -21.68 13.05
C MET A 169 5.64 -22.06 12.70
N LYS A 170 5.25 -23.34 12.84
CA LYS A 170 3.87 -23.77 12.58
C LYS A 170 2.89 -23.12 13.56
N MET A 171 3.24 -23.05 14.83
CA MET A 171 2.42 -22.39 15.85
C MET A 171 2.22 -20.91 15.53
N GLN A 172 3.29 -20.19 15.18
CA GLN A 172 3.20 -18.76 14.80
C GLN A 172 2.37 -18.55 13.54
N LEU A 173 2.48 -19.43 12.55
CA LEU A 173 1.65 -19.42 11.34
C LEU A 173 0.14 -19.53 11.70
N GLU A 174 -0.25 -20.47 12.55
CA GLU A 174 -1.66 -20.66 12.90
C GLU A 174 -2.19 -19.50 13.77
N LEU A 175 -1.37 -18.96 14.67
CA LEU A 175 -1.73 -17.73 15.40
C LEU A 175 -1.90 -16.54 14.44
N GLY A 176 -0.96 -16.33 13.51
CA GLY A 176 -1.05 -15.27 12.50
C GLY A 176 -2.29 -15.44 11.61
N ARG A 177 -2.60 -16.67 11.19
CA ARG A 177 -3.79 -16.99 10.40
C ARG A 177 -5.07 -16.64 11.17
N SER A 178 -5.15 -17.05 12.42
CA SER A 178 -6.29 -16.75 13.29
C SER A 178 -6.50 -15.26 13.47
N MET A 179 -5.41 -14.51 13.70
CA MET A 179 -5.48 -13.04 13.84
C MET A 179 -5.87 -12.36 12.53
N SER A 180 -5.43 -12.86 11.38
CA SER A 180 -5.81 -12.32 10.07
C SER A 180 -7.32 -12.47 9.77
N TYR A 181 -7.98 -13.49 10.30
CA TYR A 181 -9.44 -13.62 10.19
C TYR A 181 -10.20 -12.70 11.14
N TYR A 182 -9.55 -12.23 12.19
CA TYR A 182 -10.14 -11.31 13.15
C TYR A 182 -9.97 -9.83 12.75
N ALA A 183 -8.95 -9.51 11.97
CA ALA A 183 -8.65 -8.16 11.50
C ALA A 183 -9.65 -7.70 10.44
#